data_d1d1e6c6a819cae07ffcaa1bf1949fab
#
_entry.id   d1d1e6c6a819cae07ffcaa1bf1949fab
#
_cell.length_a   1.000
_cell.length_b   1.000
_cell.length_c   1.000
_cell.angle_alpha   90.00
_cell.angle_beta   90.00
_cell.angle_gamma   90.00
#
_symmetry.space_group_name_H-M   'P 1'
#
loop_
_entity.id
_entity.type
_entity.pdbx_description
1 polymer ?
#
loop_
_entity_poly.entity_id
_entity_poly.type
_entity_poly.pdbx_seq_one_letter_code
_entity_poly.pdbx_strand_id
1 'polypeptide(L)'
;MKKIVSALLLFALVLGLFACGNTSEIKEEPATLSVGYGRTKITPEKAVFMTGYGDDITRLSKGTLQDLYVTCIAFTDSADKTIMLITSDLLYADMNVQVRGAVVKATGIPFENIIYGTTHTHSGPKISDKNPAWLKQYYEYVAQAATEAMEDRAPAEVSIGTNHIDNLSFVRHYNVTDGRVMGDNFWSDGQAPVSHRTKADDSLQLINIQRDSKKPIVLVNWQGHATLSSTGMVGAKATRDMLSSDYIGPCRDYVEAQSDYLFAFFLSGSGNLNAYSRIEGEGLKDYKLYGQTLGQAVLSTLELTVPANADAISTTKKVQDVKSSKGNPGQIEFYAMAVGDISFVNAPYEMFDTTAMAIKEQTPYEMTFVITVANGEMGYMPTQECWDYPGCYEVNSCYFERGTAEIMEKAFLDTLNSLHGA
;
A
#
# COMPACT_ATOMS: atom_id res chain seq x y z
N MET A 1 -26.28 66.90 -62.00
CA MET A 1 -26.99 67.94 -61.20
C MET A 1 -26.88 67.58 -59.76
N LYS A 2 -26.35 68.53 -58.98
CA LYS A 2 -26.44 68.71 -57.51
C LYS A 2 -25.89 67.56 -56.68
N LYS A 3 -24.61 67.63 -56.19
CA LYS A 3 -24.17 68.31 -54.97
C LYS A 3 -24.99 67.88 -53.77
N ILE A 4 -24.31 67.19 -52.84
CA ILE A 4 -24.13 67.77 -51.51
C ILE A 4 -22.88 67.04 -50.84
N VAL A 5 -21.92 67.88 -50.57
CA VAL A 5 -20.80 67.62 -49.69
C VAL A 5 -21.35 67.75 -48.28
N SER A 6 -21.04 66.84 -47.40
CA SER A 6 -21.21 67.02 -45.97
C SER A 6 -19.98 66.53 -45.20
N ALA A 7 -19.43 67.50 -44.54
CA ALA A 7 -18.20 67.58 -43.74
C ALA A 7 -18.04 66.44 -42.77
N LEU A 8 -16.82 65.90 -42.81
CA LEU A 8 -16.21 65.21 -41.67
C LEU A 8 -15.93 66.29 -40.61
N LEU A 9 -16.62 66.20 -39.52
CA LEU A 9 -16.17 66.80 -38.27
C LEU A 9 -15.45 65.72 -37.46
N LEU A 10 -14.14 65.85 -37.46
CA LEU A 10 -13.27 65.20 -36.49
C LEU A 10 -13.64 65.75 -35.12
N PHE A 11 -14.26 64.90 -34.28
CA PHE A 11 -14.29 65.12 -32.86
C PHE A 11 -13.38 64.07 -32.23
N ALA A 12 -12.12 64.41 -32.10
CA ALA A 12 -11.19 63.68 -31.27
C ALA A 12 -11.58 63.95 -29.83
N LEU A 13 -12.48 63.13 -29.29
CA LEU A 13 -12.67 63.07 -27.84
C LEU A 13 -11.64 62.11 -27.27
N VAL A 14 -10.56 62.70 -26.78
CA VAL A 14 -9.59 62.01 -25.92
C VAL A 14 -10.31 61.77 -24.60
N LEU A 15 -11.02 60.66 -24.50
CA LEU A 15 -11.42 60.06 -23.25
C LEU A 15 -10.28 59.15 -22.83
N GLY A 16 -9.34 59.71 -22.06
CA GLY A 16 -8.43 58.91 -21.24
C GLY A 16 -9.21 58.12 -20.21
N LEU A 17 -9.70 56.94 -20.62
CA LEU A 17 -10.06 55.91 -19.69
C LEU A 17 -8.74 55.31 -19.17
N PHE A 18 -8.31 55.83 -18.02
CA PHE A 18 -7.46 55.06 -17.14
C PHE A 18 -8.25 53.81 -16.75
N ALA A 19 -8.16 52.75 -17.57
CA ALA A 19 -8.37 51.43 -17.13
C ALA A 19 -7.17 51.12 -16.24
N CYS A 20 -7.25 51.46 -14.94
CA CYS A 20 -6.58 50.69 -13.94
C CYS A 20 -7.11 49.28 -14.05
N GLY A 21 -6.54 48.51 -14.96
CA GLY A 21 -6.56 47.08 -14.88
C GLY A 21 -5.74 46.70 -13.65
N ASN A 22 -6.41 46.57 -12.50
CA ASN A 22 -5.94 45.67 -11.50
C ASN A 22 -6.03 44.28 -12.15
N THR A 23 -4.99 43.89 -12.89
CA THR A 23 -4.60 42.50 -12.92
C THR A 23 -4.18 42.23 -11.49
N SER A 24 -5.13 41.81 -10.65
CA SER A 24 -4.80 41.00 -9.53
C SER A 24 -4.03 39.84 -10.17
N GLU A 25 -2.72 39.87 -10.11
CA GLU A 25 -1.93 38.67 -10.15
C GLU A 25 -2.63 37.78 -9.14
N ILE A 26 -3.29 36.75 -9.63
CA ILE A 26 -3.66 35.62 -8.81
C ILE A 26 -2.28 35.13 -8.36
N LYS A 27 -1.87 35.58 -7.18
CA LYS A 27 -0.79 34.89 -6.47
C LYS A 27 -1.36 33.50 -6.26
N GLU A 28 -0.95 32.56 -7.09
CA GLU A 28 -1.05 31.16 -6.72
C GLU A 28 -0.46 31.08 -5.32
N GLU A 29 -1.28 30.81 -4.34
CA GLU A 29 -0.74 30.50 -3.00
C GLU A 29 0.18 29.31 -3.22
N PRO A 30 1.41 29.35 -2.71
CA PRO A 30 2.34 28.27 -2.91
C PRO A 30 1.67 26.99 -2.40
N ALA A 31 1.61 25.96 -3.21
CA ALA A 31 1.07 24.69 -2.81
C ALA A 31 1.73 24.28 -1.50
N THR A 32 0.91 23.95 -0.50
CA THR A 32 1.38 23.59 0.83
C THR A 32 2.06 22.24 0.86
N LEU A 33 1.76 21.38 -0.11
CA LEU A 33 2.32 20.03 -0.27
C LEU A 33 2.97 19.84 -1.65
N SER A 34 4.12 19.17 -1.68
CA SER A 34 4.74 18.64 -2.90
C SER A 34 4.87 17.13 -2.82
N VAL A 35 4.52 16.44 -3.92
CA VAL A 35 4.58 14.97 -3.97
C VAL A 35 5.40 14.51 -5.18
N GLY A 36 6.29 13.54 -4.94
CA GLY A 36 7.12 12.94 -5.97
C GLY A 36 6.99 11.42 -6.02
N TYR A 37 7.27 10.86 -7.18
CA TYR A 37 7.18 9.45 -7.50
C TYR A 37 8.49 8.95 -8.11
N GLY A 38 8.99 7.83 -7.63
CA GLY A 38 10.11 7.11 -8.25
C GLY A 38 9.86 5.62 -8.27
N ARG A 39 10.23 4.95 -9.37
CA ARG A 39 10.02 3.51 -9.51
C ARG A 39 11.16 2.85 -10.27
N THR A 40 11.80 1.87 -9.65
CA THR A 40 12.90 1.12 -10.23
C THR A 40 12.53 -0.36 -10.35
N LYS A 41 12.87 -0.97 -11.48
CA LYS A 41 12.73 -2.40 -11.71
C LYS A 41 13.74 -3.18 -10.87
N ILE A 42 13.26 -4.17 -10.12
CA ILE A 42 14.08 -5.00 -9.22
C ILE A 42 14.12 -6.47 -9.63
N THR A 43 13.52 -6.82 -10.77
CA THR A 43 13.51 -8.21 -11.29
C THR A 43 14.94 -8.71 -11.45
N PRO A 44 15.33 -9.84 -10.82
CA PRO A 44 16.65 -10.41 -10.99
C PRO A 44 16.89 -10.88 -12.42
N GLU A 45 18.07 -10.62 -12.97
CA GLU A 45 18.50 -11.15 -14.28
C GLU A 45 18.91 -12.62 -14.20
N LYS A 46 19.30 -13.10 -13.03
CA LYS A 46 19.74 -14.48 -12.78
C LYS A 46 18.79 -15.17 -11.82
N ALA A 47 18.78 -16.50 -11.86
CA ALA A 47 18.03 -17.29 -10.90
C ALA A 47 18.41 -16.93 -9.46
N VAL A 48 17.38 -16.74 -8.60
CA VAL A 48 17.50 -16.38 -7.19
C VAL A 48 16.65 -17.32 -6.35
N PHE A 49 17.02 -17.48 -5.08
CA PHE A 49 16.13 -18.12 -4.12
C PHE A 49 14.91 -17.24 -3.88
N MET A 50 13.74 -17.87 -3.92
CA MET A 50 12.44 -17.25 -3.67
C MET A 50 11.97 -17.56 -2.27
N THR A 51 10.96 -16.84 -1.77
CA THR A 51 10.34 -17.06 -0.45
C THR A 51 8.83 -17.10 -0.54
N GLY A 52 8.14 -17.62 0.50
CA GLY A 52 6.69 -17.56 0.60
C GLY A 52 5.98 -18.83 1.08
N TYR A 53 6.66 -19.99 1.14
CA TYR A 53 6.02 -21.27 1.48
C TYR A 53 6.85 -22.13 2.44
N GLY A 54 7.76 -21.54 3.19
CA GLY A 54 8.70 -22.26 4.06
C GLY A 54 9.78 -23.05 3.30
N ASP A 55 9.90 -22.83 1.98
CA ASP A 55 10.85 -23.50 1.08
C ASP A 55 11.99 -22.59 0.58
N ASP A 56 12.29 -21.58 1.34
CA ASP A 56 13.17 -20.44 1.03
C ASP A 56 14.61 -20.81 0.66
N ILE A 57 15.07 -22.01 1.01
CA ILE A 57 16.43 -22.48 0.74
C ILE A 57 16.48 -23.49 -0.41
N THR A 58 15.32 -23.85 -0.96
CA THR A 58 15.20 -24.88 -2.01
C THR A 58 14.50 -24.38 -3.27
N ARG A 59 13.69 -23.30 -3.15
CA ARG A 59 12.91 -22.76 -4.26
C ARG A 59 13.72 -21.75 -5.06
N LEU A 60 14.31 -22.19 -6.17
CA LEU A 60 15.06 -21.34 -7.11
C LEU A 60 14.16 -20.89 -8.25
N SER A 61 14.21 -19.60 -8.61
CA SER A 61 13.42 -19.06 -9.71
C SER A 61 13.84 -19.66 -11.05
N LYS A 62 12.85 -19.98 -11.90
CA LYS A 62 13.03 -20.59 -13.23
C LYS A 62 12.72 -19.64 -14.38
N GLY A 63 12.25 -18.43 -14.07
CA GLY A 63 11.88 -17.41 -15.02
C GLY A 63 11.03 -16.33 -14.39
N THR A 64 10.47 -15.45 -15.21
CA THR A 64 9.66 -14.31 -14.80
C THR A 64 8.35 -14.30 -15.54
N LEU A 65 7.24 -14.20 -14.81
CA LEU A 65 5.89 -13.95 -15.37
C LEU A 65 5.65 -12.46 -15.53
N GLN A 66 6.11 -11.67 -14.57
CA GLN A 66 5.94 -10.23 -14.51
C GLN A 66 7.15 -9.59 -13.86
N ASP A 67 7.48 -8.38 -14.31
CA ASP A 67 8.52 -7.58 -13.67
C ASP A 67 8.14 -7.18 -12.26
N LEU A 68 9.14 -7.11 -11.41
CA LEU A 68 9.04 -6.68 -10.02
C LEU A 68 9.60 -5.27 -9.89
N TYR A 69 8.98 -4.46 -9.04
CA TYR A 69 9.37 -3.07 -8.83
C TYR A 69 9.51 -2.71 -7.36
N VAL A 70 10.33 -1.72 -7.08
CA VAL A 70 10.25 -0.89 -5.88
C VAL A 70 9.73 0.48 -6.29
N THR A 71 8.77 0.99 -5.54
CA THR A 71 8.15 2.30 -5.76
C THR A 71 8.28 3.15 -4.51
N CYS A 72 8.70 4.39 -4.66
CA CYS A 72 8.87 5.38 -3.60
C CYS A 72 7.98 6.58 -3.85
N ILE A 73 7.29 7.05 -2.81
CA ILE A 73 6.46 8.25 -2.81
C ILE A 73 7.00 9.19 -1.75
N ALA A 74 7.45 10.37 -2.15
CA ALA A 74 7.92 11.42 -1.26
C ALA A 74 6.86 12.50 -1.08
N PHE A 75 6.43 12.75 0.15
CA PHE A 75 5.58 13.88 0.52
C PHE A 75 6.43 14.90 1.24
N THR A 76 6.36 16.17 0.83
CA THR A 76 7.10 17.28 1.45
C THR A 76 6.14 18.44 1.69
N ASP A 77 6.03 18.91 2.93
CA ASP A 77 5.19 20.05 3.30
C ASP A 77 5.91 21.39 3.12
N SER A 78 5.20 22.48 3.40
CA SER A 78 5.71 23.85 3.29
C SER A 78 6.84 24.17 4.28
N ALA A 79 7.00 23.35 5.33
CA ALA A 79 8.11 23.46 6.29
C ALA A 79 9.33 22.63 5.88
N ASP A 80 9.34 22.07 4.65
CA ASP A 80 10.37 21.18 4.11
C ASP A 80 10.51 19.86 4.89
N LYS A 81 9.48 19.50 5.66
CA LYS A 81 9.43 18.19 6.29
C LYS A 81 9.01 17.14 5.26
N THR A 82 9.79 16.08 5.16
CA THR A 82 9.57 15.02 4.18
C THR A 82 9.34 13.67 4.86
N ILE A 83 8.32 12.94 4.39
CA ILE A 83 8.15 11.51 4.65
C ILE A 83 8.24 10.73 3.34
N MET A 84 8.62 9.47 3.43
CA MET A 84 8.69 8.58 2.29
C MET A 84 7.98 7.26 2.56
N LEU A 85 7.04 6.94 1.68
CA LEU A 85 6.40 5.63 1.64
C LEU A 85 7.05 4.80 0.54
N ILE A 86 7.48 3.59 0.87
CA ILE A 86 8.13 2.66 -0.05
C ILE A 86 7.30 1.38 -0.08
N THR A 87 7.03 0.89 -1.27
CA THR A 87 6.45 -0.44 -1.49
C THR A 87 7.29 -1.23 -2.48
N SER A 88 7.45 -2.52 -2.23
CA SER A 88 8.28 -3.40 -3.07
C SER A 88 7.55 -4.69 -3.40
N ASP A 89 7.68 -5.18 -4.63
CA ASP A 89 7.10 -6.46 -5.06
C ASP A 89 7.92 -7.64 -4.47
N LEU A 90 7.88 -7.76 -3.15
CA LEU A 90 8.56 -8.76 -2.33
C LEU A 90 7.61 -9.31 -1.27
N LEU A 91 7.99 -10.42 -0.61
CA LEU A 91 7.17 -11.02 0.44
C LEU A 91 7.24 -10.21 1.74
N TYR A 92 8.44 -10.00 2.29
CA TYR A 92 8.65 -9.39 3.58
C TYR A 92 9.54 -8.16 3.50
N ALA A 93 9.33 -7.23 4.42
CA ALA A 93 10.20 -6.08 4.63
C ALA A 93 11.46 -6.45 5.43
N ASP A 94 12.10 -7.56 5.05
CA ASP A 94 13.36 -8.00 5.60
C ASP A 94 14.46 -6.96 5.38
N MET A 95 15.51 -6.99 6.21
CA MET A 95 16.62 -6.04 6.13
C MET A 95 16.15 -4.57 6.11
N ASN A 96 15.01 -4.27 6.78
CA ASN A 96 14.42 -2.93 6.76
C ASN A 96 15.40 -1.83 7.21
N VAL A 97 16.27 -2.12 8.17
CA VAL A 97 17.27 -1.16 8.65
C VAL A 97 18.26 -0.80 7.55
N GLN A 98 18.72 -1.78 6.77
CA GLN A 98 19.66 -1.59 5.67
C GLN A 98 18.97 -0.89 4.49
N VAL A 99 17.73 -1.28 4.15
CA VAL A 99 16.92 -0.67 3.08
C VAL A 99 16.65 0.79 3.39
N ARG A 100 16.09 1.09 4.57
CA ARG A 100 15.83 2.47 5.00
C ARG A 100 17.14 3.27 5.14
N GLY A 101 18.21 2.63 5.61
CA GLY A 101 19.55 3.25 5.66
C GLY A 101 20.10 3.64 4.30
N ALA A 102 19.83 2.87 3.24
CA ALA A 102 20.18 3.23 1.87
C ALA A 102 19.40 4.46 1.39
N VAL A 103 18.12 4.57 1.74
CA VAL A 103 17.29 5.75 1.46
C VAL A 103 17.79 6.98 2.20
N VAL A 104 18.05 6.88 3.51
CA VAL A 104 18.62 7.98 4.31
C VAL A 104 19.91 8.51 3.67
N LYS A 105 20.80 7.60 3.27
CA LYS A 105 22.06 7.95 2.63
C LYS A 105 21.87 8.67 1.29
N ALA A 106 20.87 8.26 0.51
CA ALA A 106 20.61 8.82 -0.83
C ALA A 106 19.87 10.14 -0.79
N THR A 107 18.97 10.35 0.19
CA THR A 107 18.00 11.45 0.18
C THR A 107 18.15 12.43 1.34
N GLY A 108 18.78 12.02 2.43
CA GLY A 108 18.84 12.81 3.67
C GLY A 108 17.56 12.78 4.51
N ILE A 109 16.50 12.08 4.09
CA ILE A 109 15.26 11.94 4.86
C ILE A 109 15.57 11.22 6.19
N PRO A 110 15.08 11.71 7.35
CA PRO A 110 15.26 11.03 8.63
C PRO A 110 14.74 9.60 8.60
N PHE A 111 15.43 8.70 9.26
CA PHE A 111 15.11 7.26 9.27
C PHE A 111 13.67 7.00 9.76
N GLU A 112 13.21 7.73 10.76
CA GLU A 112 11.87 7.67 11.35
C GLU A 112 10.77 8.19 10.41
N ASN A 113 11.12 8.91 9.34
CA ASN A 113 10.19 9.44 8.35
C ASN A 113 10.02 8.50 7.14
N ILE A 114 10.45 7.25 7.24
CA ILE A 114 10.38 6.28 6.15
C ILE A 114 9.56 5.06 6.59
N ILE A 115 8.49 4.75 5.85
CA ILE A 115 7.79 3.47 5.93
C ILE A 115 8.19 2.64 4.70
N TYR A 116 8.79 1.47 4.94
CA TYR A 116 9.13 0.49 3.94
C TYR A 116 8.23 -0.72 4.07
N GLY A 117 7.29 -0.89 3.16
CA GLY A 117 6.37 -2.01 3.04
C GLY A 117 6.64 -2.87 1.81
N THR A 118 5.91 -3.96 1.71
CA THR A 118 5.95 -4.89 0.57
C THR A 118 4.55 -5.25 0.11
N THR A 119 4.43 -5.70 -1.14
CA THR A 119 3.16 -6.18 -1.71
C THR A 119 2.79 -7.58 -1.22
N HIS A 120 3.71 -8.22 -0.49
CA HIS A 120 3.58 -9.57 0.03
C HIS A 120 3.41 -10.64 -1.07
N THR A 121 3.97 -10.42 -2.25
CA THR A 121 3.94 -11.46 -3.29
C THR A 121 4.73 -12.69 -2.84
N HIS A 122 4.09 -13.86 -2.91
CA HIS A 122 4.73 -15.16 -2.64
C HIS A 122 5.60 -15.65 -3.81
N SER A 123 5.89 -14.77 -4.78
CA SER A 123 6.66 -15.06 -5.98
C SER A 123 7.81 -14.08 -6.19
N GLY A 124 8.32 -13.49 -5.11
CA GLY A 124 9.47 -12.59 -5.12
C GLY A 124 10.78 -13.25 -4.69
N PRO A 125 11.92 -12.59 -4.96
CA PRO A 125 13.22 -12.98 -4.41
C PRO A 125 13.24 -12.91 -2.89
N LYS A 126 13.97 -13.82 -2.25
CA LYS A 126 14.25 -13.71 -0.81
C LYS A 126 15.30 -12.63 -0.55
N ILE A 127 14.96 -11.66 0.31
CA ILE A 127 15.91 -10.68 0.84
C ILE A 127 16.78 -11.36 1.89
N SER A 128 17.95 -11.85 1.50
CA SER A 128 18.89 -12.47 2.41
C SER A 128 20.26 -12.65 1.76
N ASP A 129 21.23 -13.05 2.55
CA ASP A 129 22.57 -13.46 2.13
C ASP A 129 22.61 -14.68 1.21
N LYS A 130 21.47 -15.35 0.99
CA LYS A 130 21.33 -16.40 -0.03
C LYS A 130 21.33 -15.85 -1.46
N ASN A 131 20.97 -14.58 -1.62
CA ASN A 131 20.98 -13.85 -2.90
C ASN A 131 21.94 -12.64 -2.84
N PRO A 132 23.22 -12.80 -2.50
CA PRO A 132 24.08 -11.67 -2.11
C PRO A 132 24.31 -10.66 -3.23
N ALA A 133 24.41 -11.11 -4.47
CA ALA A 133 24.63 -10.24 -5.62
C ALA A 133 23.37 -9.40 -5.92
N TRP A 134 22.18 -10.03 -5.89
CA TRP A 134 20.92 -9.34 -6.09
C TRP A 134 20.60 -8.42 -4.91
N LEU A 135 20.85 -8.85 -3.68
CA LEU A 135 20.62 -8.04 -2.49
C LEU A 135 21.40 -6.72 -2.51
N LYS A 136 22.68 -6.77 -2.96
CA LYS A 136 23.47 -5.56 -3.14
C LYS A 136 22.85 -4.61 -4.17
N GLN A 137 22.42 -5.13 -5.31
CA GLN A 137 21.73 -4.35 -6.33
C GLN A 137 20.38 -3.81 -5.84
N TYR A 138 19.67 -4.58 -5.03
CA TYR A 138 18.37 -4.16 -4.48
C TYR A 138 18.50 -2.87 -3.64
N TYR A 139 19.54 -2.74 -2.80
CA TYR A 139 19.77 -1.49 -2.07
C TYR A 139 20.05 -0.30 -3.00
N GLU A 140 20.74 -0.53 -4.11
CA GLU A 140 21.02 0.50 -5.13
C GLU A 140 19.71 0.90 -5.85
N TYR A 141 18.85 -0.07 -6.19
CA TYR A 141 17.54 0.19 -6.80
C TYR A 141 16.58 0.96 -5.89
N VAL A 142 16.54 0.61 -4.61
CA VAL A 142 15.75 1.37 -3.63
C VAL A 142 16.26 2.81 -3.50
N ALA A 143 17.57 3.00 -3.40
CA ALA A 143 18.18 4.32 -3.34
C ALA A 143 17.89 5.14 -4.60
N GLN A 144 17.94 4.52 -5.79
CA GLN A 144 17.58 5.15 -7.06
C GLN A 144 16.11 5.60 -7.07
N ALA A 145 15.16 4.71 -6.76
CA ALA A 145 13.74 5.03 -6.72
C ALA A 145 13.45 6.17 -5.71
N ALA A 146 14.13 6.15 -4.56
CA ALA A 146 13.99 7.20 -3.56
C ALA A 146 14.54 8.56 -4.04
N THR A 147 15.68 8.57 -4.72
CA THR A 147 16.24 9.77 -5.33
C THR A 147 15.32 10.32 -6.42
N GLU A 148 14.83 9.46 -7.30
CA GLU A 148 13.86 9.82 -8.35
C GLU A 148 12.60 10.45 -7.73
N ALA A 149 12.06 9.88 -6.65
CA ALA A 149 10.90 10.44 -5.95
C ALA A 149 11.19 11.84 -5.37
N MET A 150 12.39 12.08 -4.84
CA MET A 150 12.78 13.39 -4.34
C MET A 150 12.93 14.44 -5.46
N GLU A 151 13.47 14.05 -6.59
CA GLU A 151 13.68 14.91 -7.77
C GLU A 151 12.37 15.16 -8.54
N ASP A 152 11.43 14.19 -8.48
CA ASP A 152 10.14 14.25 -9.17
C ASP A 152 9.06 15.06 -8.42
N ARG A 153 9.35 15.65 -7.27
CA ARG A 153 8.36 16.40 -6.49
C ARG A 153 7.79 17.57 -7.30
N ALA A 154 6.47 17.72 -7.22
CA ALA A 154 5.73 18.86 -7.75
C ALA A 154 4.61 19.24 -6.78
N PRO A 155 4.14 20.50 -6.79
CA PRO A 155 2.96 20.92 -6.04
C PRO A 155 1.79 19.99 -6.31
N ALA A 156 1.04 19.65 -5.27
CA ALA A 156 0.01 18.62 -5.37
C ALA A 156 -1.24 18.96 -4.56
N GLU A 157 -2.38 18.56 -5.12
CA GLU A 157 -3.67 18.49 -4.44
C GLU A 157 -4.01 17.03 -4.19
N VAL A 158 -4.62 16.76 -3.03
CA VAL A 158 -4.91 15.40 -2.58
C VAL A 158 -6.42 15.24 -2.40
N SER A 159 -6.92 14.11 -2.84
CA SER A 159 -8.27 13.64 -2.55
C SER A 159 -8.27 12.17 -2.19
N ILE A 160 -9.26 11.73 -1.44
CA ILE A 160 -9.36 10.38 -0.90
C ILE A 160 -10.67 9.72 -1.33
N GLY A 161 -10.65 8.41 -1.49
CA GLY A 161 -11.83 7.63 -1.83
C GLY A 161 -11.81 6.24 -1.21
N THR A 162 -12.99 5.78 -0.81
CA THR A 162 -13.20 4.40 -0.34
C THR A 162 -14.34 3.79 -1.13
N ASN A 163 -14.14 2.56 -1.57
CA ASN A 163 -15.16 1.75 -2.24
C ASN A 163 -15.18 0.35 -1.63
N HIS A 164 -16.23 -0.41 -1.86
CA HIS A 164 -16.38 -1.78 -1.38
C HIS A 164 -16.43 -2.75 -2.55
N ILE A 165 -15.52 -3.71 -2.57
CA ILE A 165 -15.32 -4.62 -3.69
C ILE A 165 -15.54 -6.06 -3.23
N ASP A 166 -16.71 -6.59 -3.53
CA ASP A 166 -17.05 -7.98 -3.19
C ASP A 166 -16.26 -9.01 -4.01
N ASN A 167 -16.13 -10.22 -3.46
CA ASN A 167 -15.57 -11.40 -4.14
C ASN A 167 -14.09 -11.32 -4.58
N LEU A 168 -13.31 -10.46 -3.97
CA LEU A 168 -11.86 -10.37 -4.19
C LEU A 168 -11.04 -10.68 -2.94
N SER A 169 -11.64 -10.73 -1.75
CA SER A 169 -10.96 -10.99 -0.48
C SER A 169 -11.79 -11.92 0.37
N PHE A 170 -11.18 -12.95 0.96
CA PHE A 170 -11.88 -14.02 1.66
C PHE A 170 -11.15 -14.38 2.95
N VAL A 171 -11.88 -14.41 4.08
CA VAL A 171 -11.35 -14.94 5.34
C VAL A 171 -11.09 -16.44 5.16
N ARG A 172 -9.86 -16.88 5.47
CA ARG A 172 -9.47 -18.30 5.30
C ARG A 172 -9.73 -19.18 6.53
N HIS A 173 -10.67 -18.73 7.36
CA HIS A 173 -11.29 -19.54 8.41
C HIS A 173 -12.72 -19.87 7.98
N TYR A 174 -13.09 -21.14 8.10
CA TYR A 174 -14.32 -21.67 7.52
C TYR A 174 -15.19 -22.33 8.58
N ASN A 175 -16.49 -22.10 8.49
CA ASN A 175 -17.47 -23.02 9.07
C ASN A 175 -17.46 -24.28 8.22
N VAL A 176 -17.32 -25.46 8.84
CA VAL A 176 -17.21 -26.74 8.13
C VAL A 176 -18.41 -27.63 8.39
N THR A 177 -18.51 -28.75 7.66
CA THR A 177 -19.68 -29.62 7.62
C THR A 177 -20.11 -30.21 8.95
N ASP A 178 -19.24 -30.36 9.93
CA ASP A 178 -19.56 -30.80 11.29
C ASP A 178 -19.89 -29.68 12.28
N GLY A 179 -19.96 -28.42 11.80
CA GLY A 179 -20.30 -27.22 12.59
C GLY A 179 -19.14 -26.57 13.33
N ARG A 180 -17.90 -27.09 13.21
CA ARG A 180 -16.71 -26.41 13.75
C ARG A 180 -16.29 -25.25 12.86
N VAL A 181 -15.49 -24.36 13.43
CA VAL A 181 -14.67 -23.38 12.68
C VAL A 181 -13.27 -23.96 12.52
N MET A 182 -12.71 -23.90 11.32
CA MET A 182 -11.39 -24.44 11.00
C MET A 182 -10.57 -23.47 10.15
N GLY A 183 -9.26 -23.43 10.39
CA GLY A 183 -8.32 -22.72 9.52
C GLY A 183 -8.07 -23.43 8.19
N ASP A 184 -7.45 -22.75 7.25
CA ASP A 184 -7.25 -23.21 5.86
C ASP A 184 -6.37 -24.47 5.71
N ASN A 185 -5.57 -24.83 6.71
CA ASN A 185 -4.63 -25.96 6.63
C ASN A 185 -5.18 -27.32 7.11
N PHE A 186 -6.50 -27.45 7.37
CA PHE A 186 -7.12 -28.62 8.00
C PHE A 186 -8.01 -29.49 7.10
N TRP A 187 -7.71 -29.52 5.83
CA TRP A 187 -8.47 -30.34 4.87
C TRP A 187 -8.24 -31.86 4.96
N SER A 188 -7.34 -32.29 5.85
CA SER A 188 -6.99 -33.71 6.02
C SER A 188 -7.97 -34.51 6.87
N ASP A 189 -8.91 -33.87 7.57
CA ASP A 189 -9.86 -34.55 8.45
C ASP A 189 -11.21 -34.90 7.76
N GLY A 190 -11.31 -34.70 6.43
CA GLY A 190 -12.49 -35.02 5.64
C GLY A 190 -13.65 -34.03 5.71
N GLN A 191 -13.45 -32.88 6.36
CA GLN A 191 -14.45 -31.82 6.41
C GLN A 191 -14.43 -30.98 5.12
N ALA A 192 -15.56 -30.39 4.77
CA ALA A 192 -15.69 -29.47 3.65
C ALA A 192 -16.09 -28.07 4.14
N PRO A 193 -15.62 -27.00 3.50
CA PRO A 193 -16.04 -25.64 3.84
C PRO A 193 -17.50 -25.43 3.45
N VAL A 194 -18.28 -24.84 4.36
CA VAL A 194 -19.69 -24.50 4.15
C VAL A 194 -19.84 -22.99 3.92
N SER A 195 -19.13 -22.19 4.71
CA SER A 195 -19.08 -20.73 4.55
C SER A 195 -17.79 -20.19 5.17
N HIS A 196 -17.40 -19.00 4.80
CA HIS A 196 -16.38 -18.25 5.53
C HIS A 196 -16.86 -17.94 6.95
N ARG A 197 -15.94 -17.89 7.91
CA ARG A 197 -16.30 -17.59 9.32
C ARG A 197 -16.91 -16.21 9.47
N THR A 198 -16.34 -15.23 8.79
CA THR A 198 -16.79 -13.82 8.73
C THR A 198 -16.64 -13.29 7.31
N LYS A 199 -17.29 -12.17 7.01
CA LYS A 199 -16.98 -11.40 5.80
C LYS A 199 -15.58 -10.79 5.96
N ALA A 200 -14.78 -10.81 4.90
CA ALA A 200 -13.50 -10.12 4.85
C ALA A 200 -13.68 -8.62 4.75
N ASP A 201 -12.66 -7.84 5.11
CA ASP A 201 -12.55 -6.44 4.70
C ASP A 201 -12.62 -6.38 3.17
N ASP A 202 -13.60 -5.68 2.64
CA ASP A 202 -13.81 -5.43 1.21
C ASP A 202 -13.52 -4.00 0.82
N SER A 203 -12.99 -3.20 1.75
CA SER A 203 -12.71 -1.78 1.52
C SER A 203 -11.48 -1.59 0.64
N LEU A 204 -11.67 -0.95 -0.50
CA LEU A 204 -10.62 -0.39 -1.35
C LEU A 204 -10.45 1.08 -0.98
N GLN A 205 -9.37 1.41 -0.27
CA GLN A 205 -9.01 2.80 0.00
C GLN A 205 -8.00 3.30 -1.01
N LEU A 206 -8.14 4.53 -1.47
CA LEU A 206 -7.17 5.17 -2.34
C LEU A 206 -6.95 6.65 -1.99
N ILE A 207 -5.75 7.11 -2.30
CA ILE A 207 -5.34 8.51 -2.26
C ILE A 207 -5.03 8.91 -3.69
N ASN A 208 -5.77 9.90 -4.19
CA ASN A 208 -5.59 10.50 -5.49
C ASN A 208 -4.78 11.79 -5.34
N ILE A 209 -3.66 11.87 -6.03
CA ILE A 209 -2.72 12.99 -5.95
C ILE A 209 -2.60 13.62 -7.34
N GLN A 210 -3.22 14.78 -7.51
CA GLN A 210 -3.08 15.59 -8.71
C GLN A 210 -1.84 16.48 -8.57
N ARG A 211 -0.96 16.52 -9.58
CA ARG A 211 0.32 17.23 -9.51
C ARG A 211 0.46 18.23 -10.64
N ASP A 212 1.00 19.40 -10.32
CA ASP A 212 1.24 20.42 -11.32
C ASP A 212 2.23 19.98 -12.39
N SER A 213 1.79 20.06 -13.65
CA SER A 213 2.61 19.74 -14.84
C SER A 213 3.25 18.36 -14.85
N LYS A 214 2.77 17.43 -14.00
CA LYS A 214 3.22 16.03 -13.90
C LYS A 214 2.06 15.06 -13.93
N LYS A 215 2.36 13.79 -14.20
CA LYS A 215 1.35 12.72 -14.12
C LYS A 215 0.78 12.63 -12.71
N PRO A 216 -0.53 12.43 -12.55
CA PRO A 216 -1.12 12.17 -11.25
C PRO A 216 -0.66 10.82 -10.69
N ILE A 217 -0.79 10.66 -9.37
CA ILE A 217 -0.42 9.43 -8.67
C ILE A 217 -1.67 8.88 -7.98
N VAL A 218 -1.86 7.56 -8.03
CA VAL A 218 -2.83 6.87 -7.19
C VAL A 218 -2.12 5.92 -6.24
N LEU A 219 -2.36 6.09 -4.94
CA LEU A 219 -1.95 5.13 -3.91
C LEU A 219 -3.15 4.27 -3.58
N VAL A 220 -2.95 2.97 -3.54
CA VAL A 220 -4.00 1.97 -3.27
C VAL A 220 -3.65 1.20 -2.01
N ASN A 221 -4.59 1.10 -1.07
CA ASN A 221 -4.50 0.23 0.10
C ASN A 221 -5.56 -0.87 -0.03
N TRP A 222 -5.09 -2.11 -0.16
CA TRP A 222 -5.93 -3.29 -0.39
C TRP A 222 -5.35 -4.50 0.33
N GLN A 223 -6.19 -5.46 0.75
CA GLN A 223 -5.87 -6.54 1.67
C GLN A 223 -5.81 -7.94 1.04
N GLY A 224 -5.92 -8.08 -0.27
CA GLY A 224 -5.83 -9.40 -0.92
C GLY A 224 -4.44 -10.02 -0.76
N HIS A 225 -4.34 -11.19 -0.11
CA HIS A 225 -3.09 -11.92 0.06
C HIS A 225 -2.51 -12.38 -1.30
N ALA A 226 -1.30 -11.94 -1.66
CA ALA A 226 -0.77 -12.05 -3.04
C ALA A 226 -0.17 -13.45 -3.33
N THR A 227 -1.04 -14.45 -3.46
CA THR A 227 -0.67 -15.88 -3.64
C THR A 227 -1.23 -16.51 -4.93
N LEU A 228 -2.03 -15.79 -5.71
CA LEU A 228 -2.76 -16.35 -6.87
C LEU A 228 -1.84 -16.91 -7.95
N SER A 229 -0.72 -16.25 -8.23
CA SER A 229 0.23 -16.67 -9.27
C SER A 229 0.99 -17.96 -8.92
N SER A 230 0.98 -18.38 -7.65
CA SER A 230 1.81 -19.47 -7.14
C SER A 230 1.09 -20.61 -6.42
N THR A 231 -0.21 -20.45 -6.04
CA THR A 231 -0.93 -21.44 -5.21
C THR A 231 -1.54 -22.62 -5.96
N GLY A 232 -1.50 -22.65 -7.28
CA GLY A 232 -1.97 -23.81 -8.00
C GLY A 232 -3.46 -23.86 -8.31
N MET A 233 -4.19 -22.79 -8.09
CA MET A 233 -5.63 -22.76 -8.36
C MET A 233 -5.94 -22.79 -9.87
N VAL A 234 -5.01 -22.31 -10.72
CA VAL A 234 -5.10 -22.40 -12.19
C VAL A 234 -3.75 -22.74 -12.78
N GLY A 235 -3.43 -24.04 -12.91
CA GLY A 235 -2.21 -24.51 -13.60
C GLY A 235 -0.87 -24.20 -12.90
N ALA A 236 -0.89 -23.86 -11.66
CA ALA A 236 0.19 -23.19 -10.92
C ALA A 236 1.35 -24.07 -10.46
N LYS A 237 1.33 -25.37 -10.67
CA LYS A 237 2.59 -26.14 -10.50
C LYS A 237 3.67 -25.65 -11.46
N ALA A 238 3.29 -25.15 -12.63
CA ALA A 238 4.20 -24.61 -13.62
C ALA A 238 4.67 -23.17 -13.29
N THR A 239 3.92 -22.41 -12.47
CA THR A 239 4.21 -21.00 -12.18
C THR A 239 4.77 -20.75 -10.78
N ARG A 240 4.75 -21.75 -9.89
CA ARG A 240 5.23 -21.62 -8.50
C ARG A 240 6.68 -21.10 -8.40
N ASP A 241 7.54 -21.51 -9.34
CA ASP A 241 8.94 -21.12 -9.35
C ASP A 241 9.24 -19.93 -10.30
N MET A 242 8.20 -19.20 -10.71
CA MET A 242 8.33 -18.03 -11.56
C MET A 242 8.23 -16.75 -10.72
N LEU A 243 9.09 -15.78 -11.02
CA LEU A 243 9.00 -14.45 -10.41
C LEU A 243 7.75 -13.73 -10.91
N SER A 244 7.01 -13.13 -9.99
CA SER A 244 5.75 -12.43 -10.27
C SER A 244 5.39 -11.45 -9.16
N SER A 245 4.86 -10.28 -9.53
CA SER A 245 4.20 -9.35 -8.62
C SER A 245 2.76 -9.77 -8.28
N ASP A 246 2.37 -11.01 -8.62
CA ASP A 246 1.03 -11.54 -8.44
C ASP A 246 -0.05 -10.66 -9.12
N TYR A 247 -1.24 -10.52 -8.55
CA TYR A 247 -2.32 -9.69 -9.10
C TYR A 247 -1.99 -8.18 -9.09
N ILE A 248 -1.01 -7.74 -8.29
CA ILE A 248 -0.62 -6.33 -8.19
C ILE A 248 -0.05 -5.84 -9.52
N GLY A 249 0.74 -6.65 -10.21
CA GLY A 249 1.27 -6.31 -11.53
C GLY A 249 0.18 -6.05 -12.56
N PRO A 250 -0.75 -6.99 -12.83
CA PRO A 250 -1.88 -6.75 -13.72
C PRO A 250 -2.78 -5.59 -13.31
N CYS A 251 -2.94 -5.30 -11.99
CA CYS A 251 -3.67 -4.13 -11.52
C CYS A 251 -2.95 -2.84 -11.92
N ARG A 252 -1.66 -2.74 -11.63
CA ARG A 252 -0.79 -1.62 -12.01
C ARG A 252 -0.81 -1.40 -13.52
N ASP A 253 -0.57 -2.45 -14.29
CA ASP A 253 -0.53 -2.39 -15.76
C ASP A 253 -1.87 -1.92 -16.33
N TYR A 254 -2.99 -2.37 -15.75
CA TYR A 254 -4.32 -1.97 -16.18
C TYR A 254 -4.59 -0.48 -15.89
N VAL A 255 -4.31 -0.01 -14.65
CA VAL A 255 -4.52 1.40 -14.29
C VAL A 255 -3.66 2.31 -15.16
N GLU A 256 -2.38 2.01 -15.31
CA GLU A 256 -1.44 2.84 -16.09
C GLU A 256 -1.70 2.78 -17.61
N ALA A 257 -2.32 1.71 -18.12
CA ALA A 257 -2.71 1.60 -19.54
C ALA A 257 -4.03 2.31 -19.87
N GLN A 258 -4.95 2.43 -18.91
CA GLN A 258 -6.26 3.02 -19.09
C GLN A 258 -6.35 4.48 -18.62
N SER A 259 -5.27 5.00 -18.03
CA SER A 259 -5.22 6.37 -17.49
C SER A 259 -3.80 6.93 -17.54
N ASP A 260 -3.65 8.21 -17.17
CA ASP A 260 -2.32 8.85 -17.03
C ASP A 260 -1.70 8.67 -15.63
N TYR A 261 -2.39 7.98 -14.72
CA TYR A 261 -1.92 7.81 -13.35
C TYR A 261 -0.66 6.95 -13.24
N LEU A 262 0.21 7.32 -12.32
CA LEU A 262 1.26 6.47 -11.78
C LEU A 262 0.69 5.71 -10.59
N PHE A 263 0.96 4.43 -10.50
CA PHE A 263 0.34 3.53 -9.52
C PHE A 263 1.31 3.10 -8.43
N ALA A 264 0.83 3.10 -7.16
CA ALA A 264 1.53 2.49 -6.03
C ALA A 264 0.55 1.70 -5.15
N PHE A 265 0.97 0.52 -4.70
CA PHE A 265 0.17 -0.42 -3.92
C PHE A 265 0.74 -0.61 -2.52
N PHE A 266 -0.12 -0.54 -1.50
CA PHE A 266 0.23 -0.80 -0.10
C PHE A 266 -0.69 -1.87 0.47
N LEU A 267 -0.12 -2.93 1.02
CA LEU A 267 -0.87 -4.05 1.57
C LEU A 267 -1.50 -3.65 2.91
N SER A 268 -2.81 -3.84 3.03
CA SER A 268 -3.57 -3.69 4.28
C SER A 268 -3.58 -5.00 5.10
N GLY A 269 -4.40 -5.10 6.15
CA GLY A 269 -4.54 -6.30 6.97
C GLY A 269 -4.95 -7.51 6.14
N SER A 270 -4.06 -8.46 5.97
CA SER A 270 -4.23 -9.61 5.07
C SER A 270 -3.88 -10.97 5.72
N GLY A 271 -3.45 -10.95 6.99
CA GLY A 271 -2.89 -12.13 7.64
C GLY A 271 -3.83 -13.33 7.70
N ASN A 272 -5.13 -13.12 7.82
CA ASN A 272 -6.17 -14.16 7.82
C ASN A 272 -6.91 -14.29 6.49
N LEU A 273 -6.43 -13.64 5.42
CA LEU A 273 -7.13 -13.58 4.14
C LEU A 273 -6.44 -14.41 3.06
N ASN A 274 -7.25 -14.82 2.09
CA ASN A 274 -6.81 -15.25 0.77
C ASN A 274 -7.46 -14.36 -0.30
N ALA A 275 -6.78 -14.17 -1.42
CA ALA A 275 -7.35 -13.56 -2.62
C ALA A 275 -8.27 -14.52 -3.40
N TYR A 276 -8.47 -15.73 -2.91
CA TYR A 276 -9.37 -16.74 -3.49
C TYR A 276 -10.18 -17.45 -2.40
N SER A 277 -11.35 -17.97 -2.75
CA SER A 277 -12.14 -18.85 -1.89
C SER A 277 -11.92 -20.32 -2.22
N ARG A 278 -12.01 -21.19 -1.21
CA ARG A 278 -12.09 -22.63 -1.39
C ARG A 278 -13.52 -23.10 -1.60
N ILE A 279 -14.50 -22.24 -1.41
CA ILE A 279 -15.90 -22.52 -1.71
C ILE A 279 -16.07 -22.44 -3.23
N GLU A 280 -16.72 -23.46 -3.81
CA GLU A 280 -16.91 -23.54 -5.24
C GLU A 280 -17.80 -22.38 -5.76
N GLY A 281 -17.39 -21.78 -6.86
CA GLY A 281 -18.12 -20.67 -7.48
C GLY A 281 -17.80 -19.28 -6.91
N GLU A 282 -17.00 -19.19 -5.85
CA GLU A 282 -16.59 -17.90 -5.27
C GLU A 282 -15.20 -17.46 -5.76
N GLY A 283 -15.08 -16.15 -5.97
CA GLY A 283 -13.83 -15.45 -6.24
C GLY A 283 -13.20 -15.71 -7.60
N LEU A 284 -12.20 -14.91 -7.91
CA LEU A 284 -11.38 -15.03 -9.11
C LEU A 284 -10.10 -15.80 -8.79
N LYS A 285 -9.80 -16.83 -9.58
CA LYS A 285 -8.63 -17.70 -9.38
C LYS A 285 -7.48 -17.39 -10.33
N ASP A 286 -7.73 -16.59 -11.37
CA ASP A 286 -6.73 -16.11 -12.30
C ASP A 286 -6.19 -14.76 -11.83
N TYR A 287 -4.89 -14.68 -11.54
CA TYR A 287 -4.26 -13.48 -10.98
C TYR A 287 -4.31 -12.28 -11.95
N LYS A 288 -4.36 -12.52 -13.28
CA LYS A 288 -4.46 -11.46 -14.27
C LYS A 288 -5.86 -10.86 -14.28
N LEU A 289 -6.87 -11.72 -14.30
CA LEU A 289 -8.28 -11.29 -14.24
C LEU A 289 -8.57 -10.59 -12.91
N TYR A 290 -8.06 -11.13 -11.80
CA TYR A 290 -8.18 -10.49 -10.49
C TYR A 290 -7.58 -9.08 -10.50
N GLY A 291 -6.33 -8.94 -10.96
CA GLY A 291 -5.65 -7.65 -11.03
C GLY A 291 -6.35 -6.64 -11.95
N GLN A 292 -6.85 -7.09 -13.11
CA GLN A 292 -7.64 -6.24 -14.01
C GLN A 292 -8.95 -5.78 -13.37
N THR A 293 -9.64 -6.67 -12.67
CA THR A 293 -10.89 -6.34 -11.94
C THR A 293 -10.63 -5.32 -10.83
N LEU A 294 -9.57 -5.52 -10.05
CA LEU A 294 -9.16 -4.55 -9.03
C LEU A 294 -8.76 -3.21 -9.67
N GLY A 295 -8.04 -3.23 -10.81
CA GLY A 295 -7.69 -2.02 -11.56
C GLY A 295 -8.89 -1.24 -12.08
N GLN A 296 -9.94 -1.93 -12.54
CA GLN A 296 -11.22 -1.29 -12.89
C GLN A 296 -11.87 -0.64 -11.66
N ALA A 297 -11.86 -1.33 -10.52
CA ALA A 297 -12.37 -0.76 -9.27
C ALA A 297 -11.57 0.47 -8.81
N VAL A 298 -10.24 0.47 -8.95
CA VAL A 298 -9.39 1.64 -8.69
C VAL A 298 -9.82 2.83 -9.55
N LEU A 299 -9.96 2.65 -10.87
CA LEU A 299 -10.37 3.73 -11.78
C LEU A 299 -11.77 4.25 -11.45
N SER A 300 -12.72 3.36 -11.15
CA SER A 300 -14.08 3.78 -10.75
C SER A 300 -14.08 4.53 -9.41
N THR A 301 -13.21 4.15 -8.48
CA THR A 301 -13.11 4.80 -7.16
C THR A 301 -12.47 6.17 -7.26
N LEU A 302 -11.56 6.40 -8.22
CA LEU A 302 -10.98 7.73 -8.49
C LEU A 302 -12.05 8.79 -8.82
N GLU A 303 -13.14 8.39 -9.46
CA GLU A 303 -14.27 9.28 -9.77
C GLU A 303 -15.11 9.66 -8.53
N LEU A 304 -14.94 8.93 -7.43
CA LEU A 304 -15.66 9.11 -6.17
C LEU A 304 -14.84 9.84 -5.11
N THR A 305 -13.60 10.24 -5.42
CA THR A 305 -12.72 10.90 -4.45
C THR A 305 -13.21 12.28 -4.06
N VAL A 306 -13.02 12.61 -2.79
CA VAL A 306 -13.31 13.92 -2.21
C VAL A 306 -12.03 14.61 -1.78
N PRO A 307 -11.90 15.95 -1.90
CA PRO A 307 -10.72 16.67 -1.44
C PRO A 307 -10.45 16.40 0.03
N ALA A 308 -9.16 16.25 0.37
CA ALA A 308 -8.67 16.11 1.74
C ALA A 308 -7.63 17.18 2.03
N ASN A 309 -7.61 17.72 3.25
CA ASN A 309 -6.54 18.59 3.67
C ASN A 309 -5.23 17.81 3.77
N ALA A 310 -4.15 18.38 3.21
CA ALA A 310 -2.84 17.73 3.13
C ALA A 310 -1.68 18.75 3.30
N ASP A 311 -1.85 19.76 4.17
CA ASP A 311 -0.99 20.93 4.26
C ASP A 311 0.20 20.79 5.24
N ALA A 312 0.16 19.83 6.15
CA ALA A 312 1.21 19.63 7.16
C ALA A 312 1.54 18.15 7.34
N ILE A 313 2.80 17.86 7.62
CA ILE A 313 3.29 16.52 7.91
C ILE A 313 3.59 16.38 9.40
N SER A 314 3.01 15.33 10.02
CA SER A 314 3.31 14.92 11.38
C SER A 314 3.84 13.48 11.41
N THR A 315 4.76 13.20 12.32
CA THR A 315 5.34 11.86 12.45
C THR A 315 5.60 11.52 13.90
N THR A 316 5.37 10.29 14.27
CA THR A 316 5.71 9.76 15.59
C THR A 316 6.15 8.31 15.51
N LYS A 317 6.96 7.91 16.46
CA LYS A 317 7.42 6.54 16.65
C LYS A 317 6.88 6.03 17.99
N LYS A 318 6.39 4.81 17.98
CA LYS A 318 5.93 4.11 19.18
C LYS A 318 6.68 2.80 19.35
N VAL A 319 7.05 2.50 20.59
CA VAL A 319 7.51 1.18 21.01
C VAL A 319 6.49 0.64 22.00
N GLN A 320 5.85 -0.47 21.65
CA GLN A 320 4.86 -1.14 22.50
C GLN A 320 5.49 -2.37 23.15
N ASP A 321 5.42 -2.42 24.49
CA ASP A 321 5.83 -3.63 25.23
C ASP A 321 4.80 -4.74 25.00
N VAL A 322 5.29 -5.91 24.70
CA VAL A 322 4.52 -7.13 24.47
C VAL A 322 5.22 -8.33 25.11
N LYS A 323 4.61 -9.50 25.04
CA LYS A 323 5.26 -10.74 25.43
C LYS A 323 5.27 -11.73 24.28
N SER A 324 6.37 -12.49 24.19
CA SER A 324 6.45 -13.61 23.26
C SER A 324 5.49 -14.74 23.67
N SER A 325 5.21 -15.67 22.77
CA SER A 325 4.43 -16.90 23.03
C SER A 325 5.00 -17.77 24.17
N LYS A 326 6.22 -17.51 24.61
CA LYS A 326 6.87 -18.15 25.76
C LYS A 326 6.83 -17.30 27.03
N GLY A 327 6.11 -16.17 27.03
CA GLY A 327 6.00 -15.25 28.14
C GLY A 327 7.20 -14.33 28.36
N ASN A 328 8.20 -14.35 27.49
CA ASN A 328 9.35 -13.47 27.62
C ASN A 328 9.00 -12.04 27.17
N PRO A 329 9.52 -11.01 27.88
CA PRO A 329 9.37 -9.62 27.43
C PRO A 329 9.89 -9.41 26.02
N GLY A 330 9.18 -8.60 25.23
CA GLY A 330 9.52 -8.19 23.90
C GLY A 330 8.95 -6.80 23.60
N GLN A 331 9.29 -6.27 22.44
CA GLN A 331 8.83 -4.96 22.00
C GLN A 331 8.48 -5.00 20.52
N ILE A 332 7.44 -4.25 20.14
CA ILE A 332 7.08 -3.97 18.75
C ILE A 332 7.24 -2.48 18.53
N GLU A 333 8.06 -2.11 17.56
CA GLU A 333 8.25 -0.74 17.10
C GLU A 333 7.39 -0.50 15.87
N PHE A 334 6.66 0.62 15.85
CA PHE A 334 5.93 1.09 14.69
C PHE A 334 5.95 2.62 14.59
N TYR A 335 5.56 3.12 13.44
CA TYR A 335 5.53 4.53 13.11
C TYR A 335 4.13 4.91 12.68
N ALA A 336 3.67 6.08 13.10
CA ALA A 336 2.49 6.75 12.56
C ALA A 336 2.94 8.06 11.92
N MET A 337 2.46 8.30 10.72
CA MET A 337 2.73 9.51 9.94
C MET A 337 1.40 10.09 9.47
N ALA A 338 1.29 11.39 9.41
CA ALA A 338 0.12 12.06 8.86
C ALA A 338 0.53 13.13 7.86
N VAL A 339 -0.31 13.31 6.85
CA VAL A 339 -0.27 14.39 5.86
C VAL A 339 -1.67 15.03 5.91
N GLY A 340 -1.81 16.09 6.70
CA GLY A 340 -3.12 16.69 7.00
C GLY A 340 -4.09 15.67 7.59
N ASP A 341 -5.22 15.47 6.92
CA ASP A 341 -6.31 14.58 7.36
C ASP A 341 -6.09 13.09 6.98
N ILE A 342 -4.93 12.76 6.43
CA ILE A 342 -4.59 11.41 5.99
C ILE A 342 -3.47 10.86 6.87
N SER A 343 -3.61 9.63 7.37
CA SER A 343 -2.56 8.98 8.15
C SER A 343 -2.11 7.63 7.59
N PHE A 344 -0.91 7.25 7.98
CA PHE A 344 -0.24 6.00 7.62
C PHE A 344 0.32 5.37 8.88
N VAL A 345 0.03 4.08 9.09
CA VAL A 345 0.65 3.29 10.17
C VAL A 345 1.24 2.02 9.59
N ASN A 346 2.42 1.63 10.07
CA ASN A 346 3.03 0.38 9.68
C ASN A 346 2.91 -0.67 10.77
N ALA A 347 2.64 -1.92 10.39
CA ALA A 347 2.73 -3.10 11.23
C ALA A 347 3.86 -4.03 10.72
N PRO A 348 4.86 -4.36 11.55
CA PRO A 348 5.96 -5.24 11.14
C PRO A 348 5.59 -6.74 11.26
N TYR A 349 4.34 -7.09 10.92
CA TYR A 349 3.80 -8.45 10.98
C TYR A 349 2.58 -8.59 10.07
N GLU A 350 2.13 -9.82 9.83
CA GLU A 350 0.91 -10.10 9.09
C GLU A 350 -0.31 -9.88 10.00
N MET A 351 -0.87 -8.66 9.93
CA MET A 351 -2.05 -8.23 10.67
C MET A 351 -3.32 -8.86 10.08
N PHE A 352 -4.26 -9.24 10.94
CA PHE A 352 -5.60 -9.66 10.51
C PHE A 352 -6.42 -8.46 9.98
N ASP A 353 -7.33 -8.73 9.06
CA ASP A 353 -8.21 -7.74 8.46
C ASP A 353 -9.10 -7.04 9.50
N THR A 354 -9.63 -7.78 10.47
CA THR A 354 -10.47 -7.24 11.54
C THR A 354 -9.76 -6.19 12.39
N THR A 355 -8.47 -6.40 12.70
CA THR A 355 -7.66 -5.39 13.40
C THR A 355 -7.43 -4.16 12.52
N ALA A 356 -7.13 -4.36 11.23
CA ALA A 356 -6.97 -3.24 10.30
C ALA A 356 -8.27 -2.45 10.11
N MET A 357 -9.41 -3.13 10.00
CA MET A 357 -10.74 -2.52 9.92
C MET A 357 -11.02 -1.66 11.17
N ALA A 358 -10.78 -2.21 12.36
CA ALA A 358 -10.97 -1.48 13.61
C ALA A 358 -10.13 -0.19 13.68
N ILE A 359 -8.88 -0.22 13.19
CA ILE A 359 -8.02 0.95 13.11
C ILE A 359 -8.57 1.96 12.08
N LYS A 360 -8.99 1.51 10.89
CA LYS A 360 -9.56 2.36 9.83
C LYS A 360 -10.87 3.03 10.25
N GLU A 361 -11.71 2.33 11.00
CA GLU A 361 -13.03 2.81 11.44
C GLU A 361 -12.96 3.76 12.64
N GLN A 362 -11.98 3.58 13.55
CA GLN A 362 -11.86 4.31 14.80
C GLN A 362 -10.79 5.40 14.80
N THR A 363 -10.05 5.54 13.73
CA THR A 363 -9.04 6.60 13.56
C THR A 363 -9.67 8.00 13.64
N PRO A 364 -8.98 9.01 14.20
CA PRO A 364 -9.45 10.39 14.14
C PRO A 364 -9.22 11.07 12.77
N TYR A 365 -8.50 10.42 11.86
CA TYR A 365 -8.22 10.92 10.51
C TYR A 365 -9.34 10.55 9.53
N GLU A 366 -9.52 11.33 8.47
CA GLU A 366 -10.51 11.02 7.42
C GLU A 366 -10.17 9.71 6.69
N MET A 367 -8.88 9.40 6.58
CA MET A 367 -8.39 8.13 6.03
C MET A 367 -7.11 7.68 6.74
N THR A 368 -7.04 6.40 7.07
CA THR A 368 -5.81 5.76 7.55
C THR A 368 -5.44 4.59 6.66
N PHE A 369 -4.26 4.66 6.03
CA PHE A 369 -3.65 3.50 5.40
C PHE A 369 -2.95 2.66 6.47
N VAL A 370 -3.49 1.49 6.74
CA VAL A 370 -2.82 0.46 7.53
C VAL A 370 -1.93 -0.31 6.57
N ILE A 371 -0.61 -0.26 6.81
CA ILE A 371 0.40 -0.90 5.95
C ILE A 371 1.02 -2.04 6.72
N THR A 372 0.65 -3.27 6.39
CA THR A 372 1.18 -4.47 7.06
C THR A 372 2.45 -4.97 6.39
N VAL A 373 3.18 -5.88 7.07
CA VAL A 373 4.47 -6.40 6.60
C VAL A 373 5.41 -5.23 6.21
N ALA A 374 5.47 -4.24 7.10
CA ALA A 374 6.20 -3.00 6.86
C ALA A 374 7.15 -2.66 8.00
N ASN A 375 8.36 -2.21 7.67
CA ASN A 375 9.47 -1.92 8.58
C ASN A 375 9.91 -3.15 9.41
N GLY A 376 9.68 -4.37 8.92
CA GLY A 376 10.06 -5.62 9.57
C GLY A 376 9.14 -6.78 9.21
N GLU A 377 9.46 -7.93 9.77
CA GLU A 377 8.66 -9.15 9.69
C GLU A 377 8.72 -9.88 11.04
N MET A 378 7.57 -10.07 11.69
CA MET A 378 7.46 -10.68 13.02
C MET A 378 6.36 -11.77 13.05
N GLY A 379 6.16 -12.48 11.93
CA GLY A 379 5.16 -13.52 11.78
C GLY A 379 3.73 -12.98 11.77
N TYR A 380 2.80 -13.80 12.20
CA TYR A 380 1.38 -13.45 12.25
C TYR A 380 0.96 -12.79 13.56
N MET A 381 -0.09 -11.97 13.49
CA MET A 381 -0.73 -11.36 14.67
C MET A 381 -2.22 -11.72 14.67
N PRO A 382 -2.58 -12.97 15.08
CA PRO A 382 -3.97 -13.41 15.14
C PRO A 382 -4.73 -12.75 16.28
N THR A 383 -6.00 -12.39 16.02
CA THR A 383 -6.93 -11.96 17.06
C THR A 383 -7.17 -13.06 18.09
N GLN A 384 -7.59 -12.70 19.28
CA GLN A 384 -7.79 -13.63 20.39
C GLN A 384 -8.75 -14.78 20.05
N GLU A 385 -9.78 -14.54 19.25
CA GLU A 385 -10.77 -15.53 18.83
C GLU A 385 -10.14 -16.69 18.03
N CYS A 386 -9.16 -16.37 17.15
CA CYS A 386 -8.53 -17.36 16.27
C CYS A 386 -7.78 -18.46 17.04
N TRP A 387 -7.37 -18.20 18.28
CA TRP A 387 -6.67 -19.19 19.11
C TRP A 387 -7.54 -20.40 19.49
N ASP A 388 -8.85 -20.27 19.37
CA ASP A 388 -9.81 -21.34 19.65
C ASP A 388 -10.16 -22.17 18.39
N TYR A 389 -9.63 -21.82 17.21
CA TYR A 389 -9.91 -22.54 15.97
C TYR A 389 -8.89 -23.67 15.74
N PRO A 390 -9.35 -24.93 15.62
CA PRO A 390 -8.47 -26.01 15.22
C PRO A 390 -7.77 -25.69 13.91
N GLY A 391 -6.44 -25.82 13.90
CA GLY A 391 -5.65 -25.64 12.70
C GLY A 391 -5.52 -24.23 12.15
N CYS A 392 -5.71 -23.24 12.96
CA CYS A 392 -5.34 -21.91 12.61
C CYS A 392 -3.82 -21.83 12.38
N TYR A 393 -3.41 -21.73 11.12
CA TYR A 393 -2.01 -21.62 10.72
C TYR A 393 -1.35 -20.42 11.37
N GLU A 394 -2.06 -19.34 11.44
CA GLU A 394 -1.60 -18.03 11.95
C GLU A 394 -1.18 -18.12 13.42
N VAL A 395 -1.91 -18.89 14.24
CA VAL A 395 -1.55 -19.15 15.64
C VAL A 395 -0.23 -19.92 15.75
N ASN A 396 -0.04 -20.94 14.89
CA ASN A 396 1.21 -21.70 14.88
C ASN A 396 2.41 -20.91 14.40
N SER A 397 2.17 -19.82 13.64
CA SER A 397 3.17 -18.91 13.08
C SER A 397 3.24 -17.57 13.83
N CYS A 398 2.59 -17.48 15.00
CA CYS A 398 2.61 -16.32 15.87
C CYS A 398 3.74 -16.41 16.91
N TYR A 399 4.49 -15.31 17.08
CA TYR A 399 5.58 -15.23 18.05
C TYR A 399 5.16 -14.63 19.39
N PHE A 400 3.90 -14.21 19.54
CA PHE A 400 3.39 -13.42 20.66
C PHE A 400 2.35 -14.17 21.48
N GLU A 401 2.10 -13.70 22.71
CA GLU A 401 1.02 -14.21 23.54
C GLU A 401 -0.35 -13.92 22.94
N ARG A 402 -1.33 -14.78 23.24
CA ARG A 402 -2.76 -14.55 22.95
C ARG A 402 -3.20 -13.19 23.49
N GLY A 403 -3.91 -12.41 22.70
CA GLY A 403 -4.39 -11.06 23.04
C GLY A 403 -3.43 -9.93 22.67
N THR A 404 -2.29 -10.22 22.08
CA THR A 404 -1.35 -9.19 21.62
C THR A 404 -1.93 -8.36 20.47
N ALA A 405 -2.78 -8.93 19.61
CA ALA A 405 -3.43 -8.20 18.52
C ALA A 405 -4.27 -7.03 19.04
N GLU A 406 -5.05 -7.26 20.10
CA GLU A 406 -5.92 -6.25 20.75
C GLU A 406 -5.08 -5.18 21.49
N ILE A 407 -3.93 -5.57 22.07
CA ILE A 407 -2.97 -4.61 22.66
C ILE A 407 -2.40 -3.70 21.57
N MET A 408 -2.05 -4.26 20.42
CA MET A 408 -1.51 -3.49 19.30
C MET A 408 -2.57 -2.59 18.65
N GLU A 409 -3.80 -3.07 18.46
CA GLU A 409 -4.91 -2.25 17.98
C GLU A 409 -5.08 -0.99 18.82
N LYS A 410 -5.16 -1.17 20.14
CA LYS A 410 -5.23 -0.03 21.07
C LYS A 410 -4.01 0.88 20.96
N ALA A 411 -2.81 0.33 20.84
CA ALA A 411 -1.57 1.12 20.72
C ALA A 411 -1.56 1.96 19.44
N PHE A 412 -2.04 1.42 18.30
CA PHE A 412 -2.20 2.17 17.06
C PHE A 412 -3.20 3.32 17.23
N LEU A 413 -4.38 3.05 17.77
CA LEU A 413 -5.42 4.06 17.98
C LEU A 413 -4.98 5.16 18.95
N ASP A 414 -4.37 4.80 20.09
CA ASP A 414 -3.82 5.77 21.05
C ASP A 414 -2.75 6.67 20.38
N THR A 415 -1.93 6.09 19.52
CA THR A 415 -0.86 6.80 18.82
C THR A 415 -1.42 7.74 17.75
N LEU A 416 -2.42 7.30 16.97
CA LEU A 416 -3.10 8.13 15.98
C LEU A 416 -3.86 9.30 16.65
N ASN A 417 -4.56 9.03 17.73
CA ASN A 417 -5.26 10.08 18.50
C ASN A 417 -4.27 11.12 19.07
N SER A 418 -3.12 10.67 19.59
CA SER A 418 -2.08 11.57 20.08
C SER A 418 -1.45 12.40 18.96
N LEU A 419 -1.23 11.80 17.78
CA LEU A 419 -0.64 12.49 16.63
C LEU A 419 -1.60 13.51 16.02
N HIS A 420 -2.91 13.22 16.00
CA HIS A 420 -3.95 14.13 15.50
C HIS A 420 -4.18 15.33 16.39
N GLY A 421 -3.97 15.18 17.70
CA GLY A 421 -4.14 16.26 18.69
C GLY A 421 -2.88 17.11 18.92
N ALA A 422 -1.78 16.85 18.23
CA ALA A 422 -0.50 17.54 18.40
C ALA A 422 -0.31 18.66 17.38
#